data_8a9c09743b16ac5df63cf626e7d62449
#
_entry.id   8a9c09743b16ac5df63cf626e7d62449
#
_cell.length_a   1.000
_cell.length_b   1.000
_cell.length_c   1.000
_cell.angle_alpha   90.00
_cell.angle_beta   90.00
_cell.angle_gamma   90.00
#
_symmetry.space_group_name_H-M   'P 1'
#
loop_
_entity.id
_entity.type
_entity.pdbx_description
1 polymer ?
#
loop_
_entity_poly.entity_id
_entity_poly.type
_entity_poly.pdbx_seq_one_letter_code
_entity_poly.pdbx_strand_id
1 'polypeptide(L)'
;HGTGVVITSGGEILTNAHVVEDMSSIIVILSNGEGYEGKVKYIDSDLDLAVVKIEKLGLTVAQFADESSIYPGNQVVAVGTPVSMSLRNSVSAGIISGVNRSTSSDYKLIQTDAAINPGNSGGPLVNLNGEVLGICSSGYVGTGIEGLSFAIPISDVKYAINQFQTYGKVKRPSFGGEFQESAAAKYGLPSNEGLTFSGIVPGGAAANAGIQNGDILISVDGVYVNSKIDWNELSKNYLPGSGAGVQVKRGDSFIDTYITFDEK
;
A
#
# COMPACT_ATOMS: atom_id res chain seq x y z
N HIS A 1 -4.94 13.51 14.23
CA HIS A 1 -5.29 12.25 14.91
C HIS A 1 -5.73 11.21 13.89
N GLY A 2 -5.72 9.94 14.26
CA GLY A 2 -6.13 8.81 13.41
C GLY A 2 -6.56 7.62 14.24
N THR A 3 -6.70 6.49 13.61
CA THR A 3 -7.08 5.21 14.22
C THR A 3 -5.98 4.19 14.00
N GLY A 4 -5.97 3.11 14.76
CA GLY A 4 -5.03 2.01 14.58
C GLY A 4 -5.65 0.66 14.90
N VAL A 5 -4.96 -0.39 14.50
CA VAL A 5 -5.37 -1.80 14.65
C VAL A 5 -4.32 -2.54 15.46
N VAL A 6 -4.71 -3.20 16.52
CA VAL A 6 -3.79 -4.04 17.32
C VAL A 6 -3.39 -5.27 16.51
N ILE A 7 -2.10 -5.40 16.21
CA ILE A 7 -1.56 -6.51 15.40
C ILE A 7 -0.74 -7.52 16.20
N THR A 8 -0.36 -7.20 17.45
CA THR A 8 0.26 -8.14 18.38
C THR A 8 -0.25 -7.94 19.80
N SER A 9 -0.30 -9.02 20.57
CA SER A 9 -0.65 -8.96 22.01
C SER A 9 0.38 -8.19 22.82
N GLY A 10 1.56 -7.94 22.26
CA GLY A 10 2.65 -7.19 22.87
C GLY A 10 2.56 -5.68 22.70
N GLY A 11 1.52 -5.14 22.04
CA GLY A 11 1.33 -3.70 21.91
C GLY A 11 1.84 -3.08 20.62
N GLU A 12 1.87 -3.83 19.53
CA GLU A 12 2.09 -3.26 18.20
C GLU A 12 0.76 -2.89 17.56
N ILE A 13 0.68 -1.66 17.08
CA ILE A 13 -0.50 -1.02 16.53
C ILE A 13 -0.18 -0.62 15.10
N LEU A 14 -0.90 -1.18 14.13
CA LEU A 14 -0.83 -0.79 12.74
C LEU A 14 -1.67 0.47 12.52
N THR A 15 -1.17 1.42 11.74
CA THR A 15 -1.88 2.64 11.31
C THR A 15 -1.32 3.12 9.98
N ASN A 16 -1.80 4.25 9.44
CA ASN A 16 -1.19 4.86 8.27
C ASN A 16 0.09 5.63 8.64
N ALA A 17 1.02 5.71 7.67
CA ALA A 17 2.25 6.49 7.81
C ALA A 17 1.95 7.97 8.04
N HIS A 18 1.07 8.57 7.21
CA HIS A 18 0.69 9.99 7.31
C HIS A 18 0.05 10.37 8.66
N VAL A 19 -0.46 9.40 9.43
CA VAL A 19 -1.03 9.66 10.78
C VAL A 19 0.06 9.91 11.81
N VAL A 20 1.25 9.33 11.64
CA VAL A 20 2.35 9.35 12.61
C VAL A 20 3.63 10.00 12.12
N GLU A 21 3.75 10.20 10.79
CA GLU A 21 4.86 10.90 10.18
C GLU A 21 4.91 12.34 10.70
N ASP A 22 6.09 12.85 10.99
CA ASP A 22 6.32 14.20 11.53
C ASP A 22 5.70 14.50 12.91
N MET A 23 5.18 13.49 13.61
CA MET A 23 4.64 13.68 14.96
C MET A 23 5.76 13.69 16.00
N SER A 24 5.85 14.76 16.80
CA SER A 24 6.81 14.87 17.90
C SER A 24 6.46 13.97 19.09
N SER A 25 5.19 13.61 19.25
CA SER A 25 4.69 12.69 20.29
C SER A 25 3.44 11.97 19.81
N ILE A 26 3.28 10.72 20.23
CA ILE A 26 2.13 9.88 19.89
C ILE A 26 1.53 9.35 21.18
N ILE A 27 0.22 9.53 21.33
CA ILE A 27 -0.56 8.91 22.41
C ILE A 27 -1.58 7.96 21.77
N VAL A 28 -1.49 6.68 22.11
CA VAL A 28 -2.46 5.66 21.70
C VAL A 28 -3.50 5.51 22.79
N ILE A 29 -4.76 5.73 22.45
CA ILE A 29 -5.90 5.54 23.37
C ILE A 29 -6.61 4.27 22.97
N LEU A 30 -6.64 3.27 23.84
CA LEU A 30 -7.33 2.01 23.65
C LEU A 30 -8.84 2.18 23.71
N SER A 31 -9.58 1.18 23.23
CA SER A 31 -11.06 1.18 23.21
C SER A 31 -11.68 1.35 24.60
N ASN A 32 -10.98 0.90 25.66
CA ASN A 32 -11.39 1.09 27.06
C ASN A 32 -11.10 2.49 27.62
N GLY A 33 -10.43 3.37 26.82
CA GLY A 33 -10.08 4.74 27.21
C GLY A 33 -8.71 4.89 27.86
N GLU A 34 -7.96 3.81 28.10
CA GLU A 34 -6.58 3.89 28.60
C GLU A 34 -5.64 4.48 27.56
N GLY A 35 -4.80 5.44 27.95
CA GLY A 35 -3.81 6.10 27.11
C GLY A 35 -2.39 5.60 27.35
N TYR A 36 -1.63 5.40 26.29
CA TYR A 36 -0.24 4.95 26.33
C TYR A 36 0.63 5.80 25.41
N GLU A 37 1.84 6.10 25.82
CA GLU A 37 2.85 6.70 24.94
C GLU A 37 3.21 5.67 23.84
N GLY A 38 3.17 6.12 22.58
CA GLY A 38 3.51 5.32 21.41
C GLY A 38 4.83 5.78 20.80
N LYS A 39 5.58 4.82 20.26
CA LYS A 39 6.80 5.07 19.49
C LYS A 39 6.67 4.42 18.11
N VAL A 40 6.95 5.16 17.06
CA VAL A 40 7.01 4.58 15.71
C VAL A 40 8.11 3.53 15.70
N LYS A 41 7.74 2.29 15.40
CA LYS A 41 8.67 1.16 15.29
C LYS A 41 9.09 0.95 13.84
N TYR A 42 8.13 1.03 12.93
CA TYR A 42 8.32 0.88 11.49
C TYR A 42 7.44 1.88 10.77
N ILE A 43 7.91 2.36 9.62
CA ILE A 43 7.16 3.25 8.74
C ILE A 43 7.51 2.95 7.29
N ASP A 44 6.53 3.04 6.41
CA ASP A 44 6.64 2.94 4.96
C ASP A 44 5.68 3.93 4.32
N SER A 45 6.22 5.05 3.83
CA SER A 45 5.41 6.12 3.24
C SER A 45 4.88 5.76 1.84
N ASP A 46 5.51 4.82 1.12
CA ASP A 46 5.05 4.38 -0.20
C ASP A 46 3.73 3.58 -0.11
N LEU A 47 3.61 2.67 0.89
CA LEU A 47 2.37 1.94 1.18
C LEU A 47 1.45 2.68 2.14
N ASP A 48 1.88 3.83 2.67
CA ASP A 48 1.18 4.59 3.70
C ASP A 48 0.86 3.73 4.94
N LEU A 49 1.81 2.93 5.41
CA LEU A 49 1.67 2.06 6.59
C LEU A 49 2.74 2.35 7.64
N ALA A 50 2.35 2.31 8.90
CA ALA A 50 3.26 2.41 10.03
C ALA A 50 2.86 1.45 11.16
N VAL A 51 3.84 1.06 11.97
CA VAL A 51 3.63 0.30 13.21
C VAL A 51 4.10 1.14 14.37
N VAL A 52 3.18 1.42 15.29
CA VAL A 52 3.45 2.10 16.58
C VAL A 52 3.52 1.06 17.68
N LYS A 53 4.54 1.13 18.52
CA LYS A 53 4.72 0.28 19.71
C LYS A 53 4.28 1.04 20.95
N ILE A 54 3.47 0.38 21.78
CA ILE A 54 3.12 0.83 23.15
C ILE A 54 3.55 -0.21 24.17
N GLU A 55 3.80 0.22 25.42
CA GLU A 55 4.17 -0.66 26.53
C GLU A 55 2.90 -1.21 27.22
N LYS A 56 2.22 -2.12 26.52
CA LYS A 56 1.03 -2.83 27.03
C LYS A 56 1.03 -4.26 26.53
N LEU A 57 0.83 -5.20 27.43
CA LEU A 57 0.71 -6.63 27.14
C LEU A 57 -0.74 -7.09 27.25
N GLY A 58 -1.03 -8.24 26.66
CA GLY A 58 -2.33 -8.91 26.77
C GLY A 58 -3.43 -8.24 25.94
N LEU A 59 -3.07 -7.52 24.87
CA LEU A 59 -4.05 -6.93 23.95
C LEU A 59 -4.68 -8.02 23.07
N THR A 60 -5.96 -7.84 22.77
CA THR A 60 -6.66 -8.65 21.77
C THR A 60 -6.21 -8.26 20.38
N VAL A 61 -5.71 -9.22 19.62
CA VAL A 61 -5.18 -9.03 18.27
C VAL A 61 -6.29 -9.14 17.24
N ALA A 62 -6.31 -8.22 16.28
CA ALA A 62 -7.23 -8.26 15.16
C ALA A 62 -6.94 -9.48 14.26
N GLN A 63 -7.99 -10.09 13.72
CA GLN A 63 -7.86 -11.16 12.73
C GLN A 63 -7.87 -10.59 11.32
N PHE A 64 -6.99 -11.07 10.47
CA PHE A 64 -6.87 -10.66 9.07
C PHE A 64 -7.62 -11.65 8.18
N ALA A 65 -8.48 -11.11 7.33
CA ALA A 65 -9.22 -11.89 6.36
C ALA A 65 -8.31 -12.58 5.32
N ASP A 66 -8.86 -13.54 4.60
CA ASP A 66 -8.25 -14.04 3.38
C ASP A 66 -8.52 -13.07 2.22
N GLU A 67 -7.53 -12.84 1.37
CA GLU A 67 -7.65 -11.94 0.21
C GLU A 67 -8.76 -12.39 -0.76
N SER A 68 -8.97 -13.69 -0.90
CA SER A 68 -10.05 -14.27 -1.74
C SER A 68 -11.45 -13.85 -1.32
N SER A 69 -11.61 -13.35 -0.07
CA SER A 69 -12.86 -12.81 0.44
C SER A 69 -13.16 -11.37 0.02
N ILE A 70 -12.23 -10.70 -0.70
CA ILE A 70 -12.34 -9.30 -1.09
C ILE A 70 -12.87 -9.20 -2.52
N TYR A 71 -14.18 -8.95 -2.67
CA TYR A 71 -14.80 -8.77 -3.99
C TYR A 71 -15.93 -7.73 -3.94
N PRO A 72 -16.22 -7.06 -5.07
CA PRO A 72 -17.29 -6.05 -5.14
C PRO A 72 -18.65 -6.62 -4.69
N GLY A 73 -19.36 -5.80 -3.91
CA GLY A 73 -20.65 -6.18 -3.32
C GLY A 73 -20.57 -6.74 -1.91
N ASN A 74 -19.39 -7.12 -1.39
CA ASN A 74 -19.25 -7.55 -0.01
C ASN A 74 -19.59 -6.42 0.95
N GLN A 75 -20.40 -6.71 1.97
CA GLN A 75 -20.69 -5.79 3.06
C GLN A 75 -19.45 -5.60 3.93
N VAL A 76 -19.19 -4.36 4.28
CA VAL A 76 -18.04 -3.94 5.08
C VAL A 76 -18.43 -2.90 6.12
N VAL A 77 -17.62 -2.83 7.17
CA VAL A 77 -17.71 -1.82 8.22
C VAL A 77 -16.35 -1.18 8.39
N ALA A 78 -16.29 0.13 8.30
CA ALA A 78 -15.12 0.90 8.71
C ALA A 78 -15.25 1.31 10.17
N VAL A 79 -14.19 1.10 10.95
CA VAL A 79 -14.15 1.40 12.38
C VAL A 79 -13.09 2.47 12.65
N GLY A 80 -13.45 3.50 13.43
CA GLY A 80 -12.48 4.57 13.70
C GLY A 80 -12.94 5.63 14.68
N THR A 81 -12.21 6.74 14.66
CA THR A 81 -12.45 7.90 15.54
C THR A 81 -12.57 9.15 14.68
N PRO A 82 -13.70 9.35 13.99
CA PRO A 82 -13.84 10.48 13.05
C PRO A 82 -13.89 11.81 13.81
N VAL A 83 -13.18 12.81 13.28
CA VAL A 83 -13.25 14.23 13.68
C VAL A 83 -12.82 14.52 15.11
N SER A 84 -13.31 13.78 16.12
CA SER A 84 -13.09 14.06 17.54
C SER A 84 -12.93 12.79 18.36
N MET A 85 -12.08 12.84 19.39
CA MET A 85 -11.91 11.75 20.38
C MET A 85 -13.21 11.41 21.14
N SER A 86 -14.18 12.32 21.19
CA SER A 86 -15.52 12.04 21.74
C SER A 86 -16.34 11.07 20.87
N LEU A 87 -15.96 10.92 19.59
CA LEU A 87 -16.58 10.02 18.62
C LEU A 87 -15.77 8.72 18.42
N ARG A 88 -14.86 8.39 19.35
CA ARG A 88 -14.10 7.15 19.26
C ARG A 88 -15.01 5.93 19.23
N ASN A 89 -14.53 4.87 18.57
CA ASN A 89 -15.27 3.62 18.32
C ASN A 89 -16.52 3.84 17.43
N SER A 90 -16.53 4.87 16.60
CA SER A 90 -17.56 5.03 15.57
C SER A 90 -17.41 3.99 14.48
N VAL A 91 -18.53 3.62 13.89
CA VAL A 91 -18.59 2.68 12.77
C VAL A 91 -19.40 3.29 11.62
N SER A 92 -18.98 3.01 10.40
CA SER A 92 -19.76 3.29 9.19
C SER A 92 -19.84 2.01 8.36
N ALA A 93 -21.01 1.73 7.78
CA ALA A 93 -21.24 0.53 6.98
C ALA A 93 -21.38 0.89 5.51
N GLY A 94 -20.98 -0.04 4.66
CA GLY A 94 -21.09 0.05 3.22
C GLY A 94 -20.77 -1.29 2.56
N ILE A 95 -20.35 -1.22 1.29
CA ILE A 95 -19.89 -2.37 0.52
C ILE A 95 -18.50 -2.11 -0.06
N ILE A 96 -17.84 -3.16 -0.51
CA ILE A 96 -16.72 -3.03 -1.44
C ILE A 96 -17.31 -2.60 -2.79
N SER A 97 -17.02 -1.37 -3.21
CA SER A 97 -17.51 -0.81 -4.48
C SER A 97 -16.59 -1.18 -5.65
N GLY A 98 -15.34 -1.54 -5.36
CA GLY A 98 -14.36 -1.97 -6.34
C GLY A 98 -13.06 -2.43 -5.72
N VAL A 99 -12.30 -3.20 -6.48
CA VAL A 99 -10.97 -3.68 -6.11
C VAL A 99 -9.96 -3.25 -7.18
N ASN A 100 -8.67 -3.33 -6.86
CA ASN A 100 -7.58 -2.98 -7.77
C ASN A 100 -7.72 -1.55 -8.35
N ARG A 101 -8.17 -0.62 -7.51
CA ARG A 101 -8.30 0.78 -7.91
C ARG A 101 -6.95 1.47 -7.82
N SER A 102 -6.65 2.25 -8.87
CA SER A 102 -5.54 3.20 -8.90
C SER A 102 -6.12 4.61 -8.75
N THR A 103 -5.59 5.36 -7.84
CA THR A 103 -5.92 6.78 -7.67
C THR A 103 -4.64 7.60 -7.82
N SER A 104 -4.22 8.32 -6.79
CA SER A 104 -2.90 8.96 -6.72
C SER A 104 -1.81 8.01 -6.18
N SER A 105 -2.18 6.80 -5.77
CA SER A 105 -1.25 5.77 -5.29
C SER A 105 -0.74 4.92 -6.44
N ASP A 106 0.53 4.58 -6.41
CA ASP A 106 1.15 3.59 -7.30
C ASP A 106 0.84 2.14 -6.86
N TYR A 107 -0.03 1.94 -5.85
CA TYR A 107 -0.48 0.64 -5.32
C TYR A 107 -1.98 0.45 -5.48
N LYS A 108 -2.41 -0.80 -5.50
CA LYS A 108 -3.83 -1.16 -5.57
C LYS A 108 -4.56 -0.79 -4.29
N LEU A 109 -5.78 -0.31 -4.42
CA LEU A 109 -6.66 0.03 -3.31
C LEU A 109 -8.00 -0.68 -3.44
N ILE A 110 -8.64 -0.94 -2.29
CA ILE A 110 -10.04 -1.31 -2.18
C ILE A 110 -10.86 -0.01 -2.18
N GLN A 111 -11.86 0.09 -3.03
CA GLN A 111 -12.84 1.16 -3.01
C GLN A 111 -14.06 0.72 -2.19
N THR A 112 -14.59 1.60 -1.33
CA THR A 112 -15.82 1.37 -0.55
C THR A 112 -16.67 2.64 -0.52
N ASP A 113 -17.97 2.48 -0.36
CA ASP A 113 -18.92 3.55 -0.08
C ASP A 113 -19.17 3.75 1.44
N ALA A 114 -18.60 2.89 2.29
CA ALA A 114 -18.54 3.16 3.72
C ALA A 114 -17.87 4.51 3.98
N ALA A 115 -18.48 5.36 4.80
CA ALA A 115 -17.98 6.70 5.05
C ALA A 115 -16.64 6.66 5.80
N ILE A 116 -15.56 7.08 5.13
CA ILE A 116 -14.24 7.26 5.73
C ILE A 116 -13.98 8.77 5.80
N ASN A 117 -13.90 9.27 7.01
CA ASN A 117 -13.67 10.69 7.32
C ASN A 117 -12.31 10.86 8.00
N PRO A 118 -11.76 12.10 8.04
CA PRO A 118 -10.56 12.39 8.80
C PRO A 118 -10.66 11.87 10.24
N GLY A 119 -9.70 11.06 10.65
CA GLY A 119 -9.68 10.34 11.93
C GLY A 119 -9.98 8.84 11.82
N ASN A 120 -10.63 8.36 10.75
CA ASN A 120 -10.77 6.92 10.47
C ASN A 120 -9.51 6.34 9.78
N SER A 121 -8.63 7.18 9.22
CA SER A 121 -7.36 6.76 8.63
C SER A 121 -6.55 5.91 9.60
N GLY A 122 -6.03 4.78 9.13
CA GLY A 122 -5.32 3.77 9.93
C GLY A 122 -6.23 2.77 10.64
N GLY A 123 -7.54 3.01 10.66
CA GLY A 123 -8.54 2.08 11.20
C GLY A 123 -8.84 0.92 10.24
N PRO A 124 -9.45 -0.16 10.74
CA PRO A 124 -9.75 -1.32 9.93
C PRO A 124 -11.02 -1.13 9.10
N LEU A 125 -10.99 -1.63 7.88
CA LEU A 125 -12.16 -2.00 7.09
C LEU A 125 -12.39 -3.51 7.32
N VAL A 126 -13.50 -3.89 7.93
CA VAL A 126 -13.77 -5.28 8.33
C VAL A 126 -14.97 -5.86 7.60
N ASN A 127 -15.01 -7.20 7.47
CA ASN A 127 -16.20 -7.93 7.07
C ASN A 127 -17.17 -8.12 8.26
N LEU A 128 -18.32 -8.75 8.03
CA LEU A 128 -19.31 -9.00 9.08
C LEU A 128 -18.87 -10.04 10.13
N ASN A 129 -17.77 -10.76 9.90
CA ASN A 129 -17.15 -11.65 10.89
C ASN A 129 -16.16 -10.90 11.80
N GLY A 130 -15.89 -9.59 11.54
CA GLY A 130 -14.91 -8.80 12.26
C GLY A 130 -13.46 -9.01 11.77
N GLU A 131 -13.27 -9.66 10.62
CA GLU A 131 -11.95 -9.86 10.02
C GLU A 131 -11.55 -8.66 9.17
N VAL A 132 -10.30 -8.21 9.31
CA VAL A 132 -9.76 -7.04 8.61
C VAL A 132 -9.49 -7.37 7.15
N LEU A 133 -10.17 -6.66 6.24
CA LEU A 133 -10.01 -6.74 4.78
C LEU A 133 -8.99 -5.73 4.27
N GLY A 134 -8.81 -4.62 5.01
CA GLY A 134 -7.88 -3.56 4.65
C GLY A 134 -7.78 -2.49 5.73
N ILE A 135 -6.89 -1.53 5.51
CA ILE A 135 -6.69 -0.38 6.39
C ILE A 135 -7.24 0.86 5.69
N CYS A 136 -8.19 1.53 6.33
CA CYS A 136 -8.78 2.76 5.83
C CYS A 136 -7.67 3.79 5.60
N SER A 137 -7.58 4.33 4.41
CA SER A 137 -6.77 5.50 4.07
C SER A 137 -7.71 6.64 3.72
N SER A 138 -7.23 7.87 3.72
CA SER A 138 -8.08 9.02 3.42
C SER A 138 -8.74 8.88 2.05
N GLY A 139 -10.05 9.06 2.01
CA GLY A 139 -10.81 9.11 0.76
C GLY A 139 -10.49 10.37 -0.05
N TYR A 140 -10.96 10.41 -1.30
CA TYR A 140 -11.01 11.64 -2.07
C TYR A 140 -11.97 12.63 -1.36
N VAL A 141 -11.41 13.55 -0.59
CA VAL A 141 -12.19 14.62 0.03
C VAL A 141 -12.27 15.77 -0.97
N GLY A 142 -13.24 15.70 -1.86
CA GLY A 142 -13.60 16.84 -2.73
C GLY A 142 -14.98 17.35 -2.35
N THR A 143 -15.22 18.65 -2.47
CA THR A 143 -16.54 19.25 -2.22
C THR A 143 -17.57 18.58 -3.15
N GLY A 144 -18.54 17.85 -2.59
CA GLY A 144 -19.59 17.17 -3.33
C GLY A 144 -19.27 15.75 -3.82
N ILE A 145 -18.17 15.12 -3.36
CA ILE A 145 -17.86 13.72 -3.62
C ILE A 145 -18.16 12.93 -2.34
N GLU A 146 -19.19 12.10 -2.38
CA GLU A 146 -19.57 11.20 -1.28
C GLU A 146 -19.49 9.73 -1.76
N GLY A 147 -19.27 8.79 -0.84
CA GLY A 147 -19.26 7.36 -1.16
C GLY A 147 -18.03 6.89 -1.98
N LEU A 148 -16.96 7.68 -2.00
CA LEU A 148 -15.72 7.35 -2.69
C LEU A 148 -14.56 7.31 -1.70
N SER A 149 -14.45 6.21 -0.99
CA SER A 149 -13.45 5.97 0.05
C SER A 149 -12.55 4.80 -0.34
N PHE A 150 -11.35 4.76 0.23
CA PHE A 150 -10.34 3.77 -0.12
C PHE A 150 -9.69 3.15 1.11
N ALA A 151 -9.27 1.89 0.96
CA ALA A 151 -8.50 1.16 1.95
C ALA A 151 -7.34 0.41 1.30
N ILE A 152 -6.22 0.32 2.03
CA ILE A 152 -5.05 -0.48 1.64
C ILE A 152 -5.43 -1.95 1.84
N PRO A 153 -5.30 -2.82 0.82
CA PRO A 153 -5.67 -4.23 0.92
C PRO A 153 -4.89 -4.97 2.00
N ILE A 154 -5.53 -5.98 2.59
CA ILE A 154 -4.88 -6.81 3.61
C ILE A 154 -3.66 -7.59 3.10
N SER A 155 -3.59 -7.90 1.80
CA SER A 155 -2.40 -8.47 1.17
C SER A 155 -1.18 -7.58 1.31
N ASP A 156 -1.35 -6.28 1.03
CA ASP A 156 -0.28 -5.29 1.14
C ASP A 156 0.13 -5.06 2.60
N VAL A 157 -0.85 -5.07 3.50
CA VAL A 157 -0.61 -5.01 4.94
C VAL A 157 0.22 -6.21 5.42
N LYS A 158 -0.17 -7.43 5.03
CA LYS A 158 0.59 -8.65 5.38
C LYS A 158 2.01 -8.63 4.81
N TYR A 159 2.15 -8.17 3.56
CA TYR A 159 3.45 -7.99 2.93
C TYR A 159 4.33 -7.01 3.72
N ALA A 160 3.82 -5.81 4.03
CA ALA A 160 4.56 -4.80 4.77
C ALA A 160 4.98 -5.29 6.17
N ILE A 161 4.06 -5.93 6.92
CA ILE A 161 4.35 -6.49 8.26
C ILE A 161 5.48 -7.52 8.18
N ASN A 162 5.43 -8.43 7.19
CA ASN A 162 6.49 -9.43 6.98
C ASN A 162 7.84 -8.76 6.69
N GLN A 163 7.87 -7.77 5.80
CA GLN A 163 9.08 -7.01 5.47
C GLN A 163 9.64 -6.28 6.71
N PHE A 164 8.79 -5.61 7.48
CA PHE A 164 9.17 -4.94 8.72
C PHE A 164 9.78 -5.91 9.73
N GLN A 165 9.16 -7.06 9.93
CA GLN A 165 9.65 -8.07 10.87
C GLN A 165 10.97 -8.70 10.44
N THR A 166 11.14 -8.90 9.13
CA THR A 166 12.32 -9.60 8.58
C THR A 166 13.50 -8.66 8.38
N TYR A 167 13.26 -7.43 7.90
CA TYR A 167 14.32 -6.53 7.44
C TYR A 167 14.33 -5.16 8.16
N GLY A 168 13.36 -4.89 9.03
CA GLY A 168 13.22 -3.59 9.67
C GLY A 168 12.61 -2.50 8.79
N LYS A 169 12.45 -2.76 7.50
CA LYS A 169 11.84 -1.86 6.50
C LYS A 169 11.28 -2.66 5.33
N VAL A 170 10.46 -2.04 4.49
CA VAL A 170 10.06 -2.64 3.21
C VAL A 170 11.21 -2.49 2.21
N LYS A 171 11.78 -3.60 1.77
CA LYS A 171 12.81 -3.64 0.74
C LYS A 171 12.18 -3.67 -0.64
N ARG A 172 12.56 -2.73 -1.49
CA ARG A 172 12.05 -2.63 -2.86
C ARG A 172 13.17 -2.76 -3.88
N PRO A 173 13.05 -3.70 -4.82
CA PRO A 173 13.96 -3.76 -5.96
C PRO A 173 13.74 -2.54 -6.85
N SER A 174 14.80 -2.02 -7.43
CA SER A 174 14.80 -0.87 -8.32
C SER A 174 15.53 -1.18 -9.61
N PHE A 175 15.06 -0.63 -10.70
CA PHE A 175 15.80 -0.60 -11.97
C PHE A 175 16.90 0.45 -11.99
N GLY A 176 16.96 1.36 -11.03
CA GLY A 176 17.87 2.50 -11.06
C GLY A 176 17.46 3.53 -12.12
N GLY A 177 16.19 3.87 -12.16
CA GLY A 177 15.60 4.86 -13.06
C GLY A 177 14.12 5.07 -12.74
N GLU A 178 13.47 5.95 -13.47
CA GLU A 178 12.07 6.27 -13.36
C GLU A 178 11.26 5.65 -14.51
N PHE A 179 9.96 5.51 -14.30
CA PHE A 179 9.02 5.05 -15.30
C PHE A 179 8.00 6.12 -15.65
N GLN A 180 7.70 6.22 -16.95
CA GLN A 180 6.55 6.95 -17.46
C GLN A 180 5.51 5.95 -17.98
N GLU A 181 4.28 6.13 -17.54
CA GLU A 181 3.14 5.34 -18.00
C GLU A 181 2.54 5.93 -19.27
N SER A 182 1.93 5.08 -20.09
CA SER A 182 1.06 5.54 -21.17
C SER A 182 -0.14 6.33 -20.61
N ALA A 183 -0.74 7.18 -21.43
CA ALA A 183 -1.94 7.92 -21.04
C ALA A 183 -3.08 6.97 -20.62
N ALA A 184 -3.24 5.84 -21.32
CA ALA A 184 -4.24 4.84 -20.98
C ALA A 184 -4.00 4.25 -19.59
N ALA A 185 -2.77 3.77 -19.30
CA ALA A 185 -2.41 3.20 -17.99
C ALA A 185 -2.61 4.22 -16.86
N LYS A 186 -2.19 5.46 -17.07
CA LYS A 186 -2.35 6.54 -16.08
C LYS A 186 -3.82 6.82 -15.69
N TYR A 187 -4.76 6.59 -16.60
CA TYR A 187 -6.20 6.70 -16.33
C TYR A 187 -6.84 5.36 -15.94
N GLY A 188 -6.05 4.33 -15.66
CA GLY A 188 -6.57 3.01 -15.27
C GLY A 188 -7.28 2.27 -16.40
N LEU A 189 -7.04 2.66 -17.65
CA LEU A 189 -7.56 1.98 -18.82
C LEU A 189 -6.63 0.82 -19.21
N PRO A 190 -7.15 -0.26 -19.80
CA PRO A 190 -6.33 -1.34 -20.31
C PRO A 190 -5.28 -0.80 -21.29
N SER A 191 -4.04 -1.17 -21.06
CA SER A 191 -2.88 -0.79 -21.89
C SER A 191 -1.99 -2.01 -22.10
N ASN A 192 -1.33 -2.07 -23.24
CA ASN A 192 -0.27 -3.02 -23.57
C ASN A 192 1.00 -2.29 -24.03
N GLU A 193 1.12 -1.02 -23.68
CA GLU A 193 2.22 -0.16 -24.14
C GLU A 193 3.48 -0.30 -23.28
N GLY A 194 3.38 -0.92 -22.10
CA GLY A 194 4.50 -1.05 -21.17
C GLY A 194 4.84 0.23 -20.42
N LEU A 195 6.00 0.24 -19.75
CA LEU A 195 6.53 1.38 -19.01
C LEU A 195 7.77 1.95 -19.68
N THR A 196 7.74 3.23 -20.04
CA THR A 196 8.89 3.88 -20.66
C THR A 196 9.92 4.29 -19.62
N PHE A 197 11.17 3.85 -19.79
CA PHE A 197 12.28 4.25 -18.93
C PHE A 197 12.64 5.72 -19.14
N SER A 198 12.81 6.44 -18.04
CA SER A 198 13.32 7.80 -17.98
C SER A 198 14.24 7.97 -16.77
N GLY A 199 15.17 8.93 -16.83
CA GLY A 199 16.04 9.23 -15.70
C GLY A 199 16.91 8.05 -15.24
N ILE A 200 17.36 7.20 -16.16
CA ILE A 200 18.24 6.06 -15.83
C ILE A 200 19.53 6.58 -15.17
N VAL A 201 19.80 6.05 -13.98
CA VAL A 201 20.99 6.41 -13.18
C VAL A 201 22.22 5.74 -13.80
N PRO A 202 23.28 6.49 -14.13
CA PRO A 202 24.54 5.91 -14.61
C PRO A 202 25.13 4.93 -13.58
N GLY A 203 25.44 3.71 -14.03
CA GLY A 203 25.92 2.63 -13.16
C GLY A 203 24.84 1.92 -12.35
N GLY A 204 23.57 2.35 -12.46
CA GLY A 204 22.44 1.62 -11.86
C GLY A 204 22.06 0.35 -12.64
N ALA A 205 21.14 -0.42 -12.08
CA ALA A 205 20.76 -1.73 -12.58
C ALA A 205 20.37 -1.71 -14.07
N ALA A 206 19.51 -0.80 -14.50
CA ALA A 206 19.10 -0.67 -15.91
C ALA A 206 20.26 -0.30 -16.82
N ALA A 207 21.11 0.66 -16.41
CA ALA A 207 22.28 1.08 -17.19
C ALA A 207 23.26 -0.09 -17.39
N ASN A 208 23.52 -0.86 -16.33
CA ASN A 208 24.39 -2.03 -16.36
C ASN A 208 23.84 -3.15 -17.24
N ALA A 209 22.52 -3.27 -17.34
CA ALA A 209 21.82 -4.19 -18.24
C ALA A 209 21.74 -3.70 -19.70
N GLY A 210 22.28 -2.50 -20.00
CA GLY A 210 22.26 -1.92 -21.36
C GLY A 210 20.92 -1.28 -21.74
N ILE A 211 20.01 -1.09 -20.77
CA ILE A 211 18.73 -0.39 -20.96
C ILE A 211 19.01 1.11 -21.06
N GLN A 212 18.26 1.81 -21.90
CA GLN A 212 18.44 3.24 -22.21
C GLN A 212 17.14 4.03 -21.96
N ASN A 213 17.27 5.33 -21.74
CA ASN A 213 16.11 6.22 -21.71
C ASN A 213 15.32 6.12 -23.02
N GLY A 214 14.01 5.99 -22.92
CA GLY A 214 13.11 5.78 -24.05
C GLY A 214 12.85 4.31 -24.39
N ASP A 215 13.60 3.35 -23.83
CA ASP A 215 13.22 1.95 -23.90
C ASP A 215 11.90 1.71 -23.15
N ILE A 216 11.12 0.77 -23.60
CA ILE A 216 9.84 0.42 -22.99
C ILE A 216 9.97 -0.95 -22.34
N LEU A 217 9.80 -1.03 -21.02
CA LEU A 217 9.69 -2.28 -20.29
C LEU A 217 8.41 -3.01 -20.70
N ILE A 218 8.54 -4.21 -21.22
CA ILE A 218 7.43 -5.05 -21.67
C ILE A 218 7.11 -6.13 -20.64
N SER A 219 8.15 -6.85 -20.18
CA SER A 219 7.94 -7.93 -19.20
C SER A 219 9.17 -8.13 -18.32
N VAL A 220 8.93 -8.73 -17.15
CA VAL A 220 9.94 -9.21 -16.21
C VAL A 220 9.64 -10.68 -15.93
N ASP A 221 10.61 -11.57 -16.17
CA ASP A 221 10.46 -13.04 -16.12
C ASP A 221 9.21 -13.56 -16.88
N GLY A 222 8.90 -12.93 -18.04
CA GLY A 222 7.77 -13.27 -18.89
C GLY A 222 6.42 -12.73 -18.40
N VAL A 223 6.35 -12.05 -17.27
CA VAL A 223 5.14 -11.37 -16.79
C VAL A 223 5.08 -9.96 -17.36
N TYR A 224 3.99 -9.65 -18.10
CA TYR A 224 3.81 -8.33 -18.70
C TYR A 224 3.61 -7.24 -17.65
N VAL A 225 4.24 -6.08 -17.89
CA VAL A 225 4.19 -4.90 -17.02
C VAL A 225 3.68 -3.73 -17.85
N ASN A 226 2.43 -3.32 -17.65
CA ASN A 226 1.78 -2.27 -18.44
C ASN A 226 1.53 -0.97 -17.66
N SER A 227 1.69 -1.02 -16.34
CA SER A 227 1.49 0.10 -15.42
C SER A 227 2.51 0.04 -14.28
N LYS A 228 2.68 1.16 -13.57
CA LYS A 228 3.47 1.19 -12.33
C LYS A 228 2.90 0.26 -11.27
N ILE A 229 1.56 0.12 -11.24
CA ILE A 229 0.89 -0.82 -10.34
C ILE A 229 1.31 -2.25 -10.66
N ASP A 230 1.34 -2.65 -11.95
CA ASP A 230 1.78 -4.00 -12.34
C ASP A 230 3.21 -4.24 -11.87
N TRP A 231 4.11 -3.25 -12.07
CA TRP A 231 5.47 -3.35 -11.58
C TRP A 231 5.52 -3.44 -10.05
N ASN A 232 4.81 -2.59 -9.32
CA ASN A 232 4.82 -2.59 -7.87
C ASN A 232 4.29 -3.91 -7.29
N GLU A 233 3.26 -4.48 -7.89
CA GLU A 233 2.76 -5.81 -7.51
C GLU A 233 3.79 -6.92 -7.81
N LEU A 234 4.34 -6.92 -9.02
CA LEU A 234 5.31 -7.92 -9.44
C LEU A 234 6.61 -7.82 -8.62
N SER A 235 7.03 -6.60 -8.30
CA SER A 235 8.26 -6.30 -7.55
C SER A 235 8.29 -6.91 -6.15
N LYS A 236 7.13 -7.19 -5.56
CA LYS A 236 7.02 -7.86 -4.25
C LYS A 236 7.64 -9.26 -4.23
N ASN A 237 7.84 -9.87 -5.41
CA ASN A 237 8.49 -11.19 -5.56
C ASN A 237 10.01 -11.12 -5.63
N TYR A 238 10.59 -9.93 -5.65
CA TYR A 238 12.03 -9.71 -5.77
C TYR A 238 12.59 -8.95 -4.56
N LEU A 239 13.86 -9.17 -4.29
CA LEU A 239 14.62 -8.37 -3.32
C LEU A 239 15.72 -7.59 -4.04
N PRO A 240 16.20 -6.47 -3.47
CA PRO A 240 17.43 -5.86 -3.93
C PRO A 240 18.55 -6.88 -4.01
N GLY A 241 19.32 -6.85 -5.10
CA GLY A 241 20.38 -7.82 -5.40
C GLY A 241 19.90 -9.10 -6.07
N SER A 242 18.59 -9.37 -6.14
CA SER A 242 18.09 -10.48 -6.97
C SER A 242 18.09 -10.11 -8.45
N GLY A 243 18.11 -11.13 -9.31
CA GLY A 243 18.12 -10.94 -10.76
C GLY A 243 16.83 -11.40 -11.41
N ALA A 244 16.55 -10.87 -12.61
CA ALA A 244 15.41 -11.23 -13.44
C ALA A 244 15.71 -11.09 -14.93
N GLY A 245 15.06 -11.90 -15.76
CA GLY A 245 15.02 -11.71 -17.20
C GLY A 245 14.08 -10.55 -17.56
N VAL A 246 14.54 -9.63 -18.38
CA VAL A 246 13.78 -8.44 -18.75
C VAL A 246 13.68 -8.32 -20.27
N GLN A 247 12.48 -8.11 -20.77
CA GLN A 247 12.26 -7.76 -22.17
C GLN A 247 11.91 -6.28 -22.27
N VAL A 248 12.66 -5.54 -23.08
CA VAL A 248 12.38 -4.14 -23.42
C VAL A 248 12.19 -3.99 -24.92
N LYS A 249 11.43 -2.96 -25.31
CA LYS A 249 11.28 -2.54 -26.71
C LYS A 249 12.07 -1.25 -26.91
N ARG A 250 12.96 -1.26 -27.93
CA ARG A 250 13.73 -0.10 -28.40
C ARG A 250 13.43 0.14 -29.88
N GLY A 251 12.72 1.23 -30.18
CA GLY A 251 12.15 1.43 -31.50
C GLY A 251 11.21 0.28 -31.87
N ASP A 252 11.48 -0.42 -32.98
CA ASP A 252 10.69 -1.56 -33.42
C ASP A 252 11.25 -2.93 -32.98
N SER A 253 12.35 -2.95 -32.24
CA SER A 253 13.04 -4.18 -31.85
C SER A 253 12.77 -4.53 -30.39
N PHE A 254 12.56 -5.83 -30.12
CA PHE A 254 12.56 -6.38 -28.77
C PHE A 254 13.98 -6.82 -28.39
N ILE A 255 14.37 -6.51 -27.17
CA ILE A 255 15.69 -6.82 -26.60
C ILE A 255 15.43 -7.57 -25.30
N ASP A 256 15.94 -8.78 -25.22
CA ASP A 256 15.98 -9.56 -23.99
C ASP A 256 17.32 -9.31 -23.28
N THR A 257 17.26 -8.99 -22.01
CA THR A 257 18.42 -8.77 -21.16
C THR A 257 18.20 -9.33 -19.76
N TYR A 258 19.25 -9.36 -18.95
CA TYR A 258 19.17 -9.79 -17.55
C TYR A 258 19.56 -8.65 -16.65
N ILE A 259 18.78 -8.40 -15.61
CA ILE A 259 19.04 -7.34 -14.65
C ILE A 259 19.34 -7.92 -13.26
N THR A 260 20.18 -7.22 -12.49
CA THR A 260 20.29 -7.39 -11.04
C THR A 260 19.78 -6.12 -10.40
N PHE A 261 18.69 -6.21 -9.64
CA PHE A 261 18.01 -5.04 -9.08
C PHE A 261 18.84 -4.32 -8.03
N ASP A 262 18.85 -2.98 -8.11
CA ASP A 262 19.30 -2.12 -7.02
C ASP A 262 18.26 -2.09 -5.88
N GLU A 263 18.58 -1.45 -4.76
CA GLU A 263 17.62 -1.07 -3.72
C GLU A 263 17.05 0.32 -4.04
N LYS A 264 15.72 0.49 -3.93
CA LYS A 264 15.05 1.80 -4.08
C LYS A 264 15.38 2.70 -2.90
#